data_8a1a5a690b4348f81a8aee77ebdef94c
#
_entry.id   8a1a5a690b4348f81a8aee77ebdef94c
#
_cell.length_a   1.000
_cell.length_b   1.000
_cell.length_c   1.000
_cell.angle_alpha   90.00
_cell.angle_beta   90.00
_cell.angle_gamma   90.00
#
_symmetry.space_group_name_H-M   'P 1'
#
loop_
_entity.id
_entity.type
_entity.pdbx_description
1 polymer ?
#
loop_
_entity_poly.entity_id
_entity_poly.type
_entity_poly.pdbx_seq_one_letter_code
_entity_poly.pdbx_strand_id
1 'polypeptide(L)'
;MKPDYGKGEGNNTLDTGEPYSDDVGDYESVIFNDSKWFYKVSPRIGISHIITEKITFVFNYGLYYQTPVYSMVFLNTNRQEDPNELFQHTQGQIGNATMNAARTQSYEFGFNAQFGRRWGFSMMVWAKDMDQLTTARTQRSSVYTYQIAANGDYGTSRGIDFTLENRGRFANTLVQYTYSKAKANGEYDKSAFGEVWVDAPSQQYLMYYDRPHDFTISAHTNKL
;
A
#
# COMPACT_ATOMS: atom_id res chain seq x y z
N MET A 1 30.04 1.28 1.31
CA MET A 1 31.39 1.57 0.89
C MET A 1 31.92 2.67 1.74
N LYS A 2 33.17 2.59 2.12
CA LYS A 2 33.75 3.62 2.98
C LYS A 2 34.20 4.78 2.08
N PRO A 3 33.83 6.02 2.35
CA PRO A 3 34.33 7.15 1.60
C PRO A 3 35.84 7.07 1.50
N ASP A 4 36.34 7.33 0.32
CA ASP A 4 37.78 7.28 0.11
C ASP A 4 38.42 8.62 0.45
N TYR A 5 38.37 8.96 1.70
CA TYR A 5 39.02 10.15 2.23
C TYR A 5 40.53 10.06 1.99
N GLY A 6 41.02 10.71 1.03
CA GLY A 6 42.42 10.73 0.67
C GLY A 6 42.79 10.03 -0.62
N LYS A 7 41.84 9.43 -1.32
CA LYS A 7 42.09 8.84 -2.62
C LYS A 7 41.38 9.57 -3.77
N GLY A 8 40.83 10.69 -3.53
CA GLY A 8 40.19 11.41 -4.60
C GLY A 8 38.84 12.00 -4.28
N GLU A 9 38.45 11.88 -3.04
CA GLU A 9 37.25 12.50 -2.56
C GLU A 9 37.29 14.01 -2.87
N GLY A 10 36.30 14.48 -3.61
CA GLY A 10 36.27 15.85 -4.11
C GLY A 10 37.06 16.11 -5.40
N ASN A 11 37.67 15.10 -6.02
CA ASN A 11 38.36 15.25 -7.29
C ASN A 11 37.46 15.10 -8.53
N ASN A 12 36.19 14.84 -8.37
CA ASN A 12 35.19 14.54 -9.41
C ASN A 12 35.49 13.28 -10.23
N THR A 13 36.33 12.38 -9.73
CA THR A 13 36.58 11.07 -10.32
C THR A 13 36.19 9.99 -9.36
N LEU A 14 35.46 8.99 -9.83
CA LEU A 14 35.07 7.85 -9.03
C LEU A 14 36.21 6.86 -8.96
N ASP A 15 36.82 6.73 -7.80
CA ASP A 15 37.88 5.75 -7.58
C ASP A 15 37.29 4.38 -7.24
N THR A 16 38.07 3.32 -7.50
CA THR A 16 37.65 1.96 -7.18
C THR A 16 37.43 1.81 -5.69
N GLY A 17 36.19 1.57 -5.30
CA GLY A 17 35.82 1.43 -3.91
C GLY A 17 35.26 2.71 -3.26
N GLU A 18 35.26 3.82 -3.98
CA GLU A 18 34.65 5.07 -3.53
C GLU A 18 33.13 4.99 -3.64
N PRO A 19 32.39 5.43 -2.65
CA PRO A 19 30.93 5.53 -2.79
C PRO A 19 30.64 6.54 -3.88
N TYR A 20 29.59 6.29 -4.62
CA TYR A 20 29.16 7.12 -5.73
C TYR A 20 28.98 8.59 -5.31
N SER A 21 28.62 8.81 -4.08
CA SER A 21 28.60 10.12 -3.44
C SER A 21 28.62 9.96 -1.93
N ASP A 22 29.43 10.80 -1.30
CA ASP A 22 29.53 10.83 0.17
C ASP A 22 28.22 11.29 0.84
N ASP A 23 27.45 12.08 0.10
CA ASP A 23 26.16 12.56 0.58
C ASP A 23 25.04 11.50 0.47
N VAL A 24 25.36 10.37 -0.15
CA VAL A 24 24.41 9.27 -0.34
C VAL A 24 24.51 8.24 0.78
N GLY A 25 24.92 8.58 1.91
CA GLY A 25 25.22 7.75 3.08
C GLY A 25 24.67 6.34 3.16
N ASP A 26 23.51 6.11 2.56
CA ASP A 26 22.84 4.81 2.53
C ASP A 26 22.77 4.15 1.15
N TYR A 27 23.39 4.75 0.12
CA TYR A 27 23.28 4.19 -1.24
C TYR A 27 23.84 2.76 -1.30
N GLU A 28 25.01 2.55 -0.75
CA GLU A 28 25.63 1.23 -0.69
C GLU A 28 24.81 0.28 0.20
N SER A 29 24.33 0.76 1.34
CA SER A 29 23.55 -0.06 2.26
C SER A 29 22.22 -0.51 1.67
N VAL A 30 21.64 0.29 0.78
CA VAL A 30 20.36 -0.02 0.11
C VAL A 30 20.53 -0.96 -1.06
N ILE A 31 21.60 -0.81 -1.84
CA ILE A 31 21.76 -1.47 -3.13
C ILE A 31 22.56 -2.76 -3.03
N PHE A 32 23.63 -2.79 -2.25
CA PHE A 32 24.55 -3.92 -2.14
C PHE A 32 24.30 -4.84 -0.96
N ASN A 33 23.33 -4.50 -0.11
CA ASN A 33 22.92 -5.42 0.94
C ASN A 33 22.10 -6.58 0.39
N ASP A 34 22.29 -7.75 1.00
CA ASP A 34 21.46 -8.91 0.72
C ASP A 34 19.99 -8.61 0.98
N SER A 35 19.13 -9.18 0.16
CA SER A 35 17.69 -9.11 0.36
C SER A 35 17.31 -9.72 1.71
N LYS A 36 16.40 -9.08 2.42
CA LYS A 36 15.92 -9.58 3.71
C LYS A 36 15.04 -10.82 3.56
N TRP A 37 15.25 -11.78 4.42
CA TRP A 37 14.30 -12.86 4.62
C TRP A 37 13.03 -12.31 5.29
N PHE A 38 11.87 -12.57 4.67
CA PHE A 38 10.58 -12.16 5.23
C PHE A 38 10.00 -13.29 6.06
N TYR A 39 10.02 -13.10 7.36
CA TYR A 39 9.31 -13.94 8.30
C TYR A 39 8.29 -13.11 9.06
N LYS A 40 7.01 -13.30 8.79
CA LYS A 40 5.91 -12.54 9.39
C LYS A 40 4.78 -13.47 9.78
N VAL A 41 4.25 -13.26 10.97
CA VAL A 41 3.06 -13.98 11.46
C VAL A 41 1.83 -13.13 11.16
N SER A 42 0.86 -13.70 10.46
CA SER A 42 -0.38 -13.03 10.04
C SER A 42 -1.58 -13.62 10.80
N PRO A 43 -1.83 -13.23 12.05
CA PRO A 43 -2.97 -13.74 12.81
C PRO A 43 -4.28 -13.26 12.19
N ARG A 44 -5.27 -14.16 12.18
CA ARG A 44 -6.62 -13.88 11.74
C ARG A 44 -7.58 -14.53 12.71
N ILE A 45 -8.55 -13.75 13.17
CA ILE A 45 -9.56 -14.21 14.15
C ILE A 45 -10.93 -13.86 13.59
N GLY A 46 -11.80 -14.84 13.49
CA GLY A 46 -13.20 -14.66 13.13
C GLY A 46 -14.09 -15.20 14.22
N ILE A 47 -15.08 -14.42 14.61
CA ILE A 47 -16.08 -14.81 15.60
C ILE A 47 -17.46 -14.63 14.96
N SER A 48 -18.27 -15.66 15.04
CA SER A 48 -19.68 -15.61 14.65
C SER A 48 -20.53 -16.06 15.82
N HIS A 49 -21.51 -15.25 16.20
CA HIS A 49 -22.40 -15.53 17.31
C HIS A 49 -23.87 -15.38 16.91
N ILE A 50 -24.65 -16.39 17.18
CA ILE A 50 -26.10 -16.39 16.93
C ILE A 50 -26.76 -15.63 18.08
N ILE A 51 -27.31 -14.45 17.77
CA ILE A 51 -28.08 -13.65 18.77
C ILE A 51 -29.50 -14.18 18.88
N THR A 52 -30.12 -14.48 17.74
CA THR A 52 -31.42 -15.10 17.62
C THR A 52 -31.45 -16.09 16.49
N GLU A 53 -32.50 -16.91 16.33
CA GLU A 53 -32.64 -17.81 15.17
C GLU A 53 -32.52 -17.11 13.79
N LYS A 54 -32.67 -15.81 13.76
CA LYS A 54 -32.68 -14.98 12.52
C LYS A 54 -31.59 -13.94 12.46
N ILE A 55 -30.81 -13.76 13.51
CA ILE A 55 -29.78 -12.71 13.58
C ILE A 55 -28.48 -13.33 14.04
N THR A 56 -27.47 -13.17 13.23
CA THR A 56 -26.10 -13.60 13.51
C THR A 56 -25.19 -12.38 13.50
N PHE A 57 -24.41 -12.24 14.54
CA PHE A 57 -23.31 -11.29 14.67
C PHE A 57 -22.04 -11.88 14.10
N VAL A 58 -21.23 -11.03 13.46
CA VAL A 58 -19.93 -11.41 12.90
C VAL A 58 -18.89 -10.36 13.26
N PHE A 59 -17.74 -10.82 13.71
CA PHE A 59 -16.55 -10.00 13.93
C PHE A 59 -15.35 -10.69 13.30
N ASN A 60 -14.56 -9.96 12.52
CA ASN A 60 -13.32 -10.43 11.96
C ASN A 60 -12.18 -9.44 12.28
N TYR A 61 -11.05 -9.99 12.62
CA TYR A 61 -9.80 -9.27 12.74
C TYR A 61 -8.74 -9.99 11.90
N GLY A 62 -7.95 -9.23 11.16
CA GLY A 62 -6.86 -9.81 10.39
C GLY A 62 -5.66 -8.88 10.29
N LEU A 63 -4.47 -9.47 10.46
CA LEU A 63 -3.20 -8.83 10.18
C LEU A 63 -2.61 -9.46 8.92
N TYR A 64 -2.31 -8.63 7.92
CA TYR A 64 -1.84 -9.07 6.61
C TYR A 64 -0.51 -8.43 6.30
N TYR A 65 0.39 -9.17 5.67
CA TYR A 65 1.66 -8.68 5.17
C TYR A 65 1.76 -8.95 3.67
N GLN A 66 2.25 -7.97 2.94
CA GLN A 66 2.49 -8.07 1.51
C GLN A 66 3.95 -7.72 1.23
N THR A 67 4.68 -8.64 0.62
CA THR A 67 6.05 -8.39 0.20
C THR A 67 6.08 -7.29 -0.86
N PRO A 68 7.14 -6.47 -0.90
CA PRO A 68 7.33 -5.51 -1.97
C PRO A 68 7.30 -6.16 -3.34
N VAL A 69 6.84 -5.42 -4.34
CA VAL A 69 6.89 -5.89 -5.73
C VAL A 69 8.34 -5.97 -6.19
N TYR A 70 8.71 -7.06 -6.85
CA TYR A 70 10.08 -7.28 -7.31
C TYR A 70 10.64 -6.16 -8.18
N SER A 71 9.79 -5.49 -8.97
CA SER A 71 10.20 -4.32 -9.74
C SER A 71 10.71 -3.17 -8.87
N MET A 72 10.19 -3.02 -7.65
CA MET A 72 10.66 -1.99 -6.71
C MET A 72 11.87 -2.44 -5.90
N VAL A 73 12.09 -3.75 -5.80
CA VAL A 73 13.27 -4.31 -5.13
C VAL A 73 14.49 -4.26 -6.05
N PHE A 74 14.33 -4.61 -7.33
CA PHE A 74 15.42 -4.79 -8.28
C PHE A 74 15.45 -3.74 -9.40
N LEU A 75 14.74 -2.64 -9.24
CA LEU A 75 14.68 -1.58 -10.24
C LEU A 75 16.09 -1.01 -10.50
N ASN A 76 16.56 -1.13 -11.73
CA ASN A 76 17.82 -0.56 -12.20
C ASN A 76 19.09 -0.98 -11.44
N THR A 77 19.02 -2.04 -10.64
CA THR A 77 20.19 -2.52 -9.87
C THR A 77 21.34 -3.01 -10.75
N ASN A 78 21.06 -3.40 -11.98
CA ASN A 78 22.05 -3.86 -12.96
C ASN A 78 22.80 -2.73 -13.67
N ARG A 79 22.45 -1.47 -13.43
CA ARG A 79 23.08 -0.29 -14.06
C ARG A 79 23.90 0.55 -13.10
N GLN A 80 24.22 0.00 -11.96
CA GLN A 80 24.93 0.70 -10.89
C GLN A 80 26.41 0.89 -11.18
N GLU A 81 26.96 0.13 -12.13
CA GLU A 81 28.36 0.24 -12.52
C GLU A 81 28.66 1.55 -13.28
N ASP A 82 27.67 2.12 -13.96
CA ASP A 82 27.76 3.44 -14.60
C ASP A 82 26.69 4.39 -14.07
N PRO A 83 27.07 5.27 -13.17
CA PRO A 83 26.16 6.27 -12.61
C PRO A 83 25.53 7.19 -13.64
N ASN A 84 26.24 7.55 -14.70
CA ASN A 84 25.69 8.41 -15.75
C ASN A 84 24.58 7.70 -16.52
N GLU A 85 24.74 6.40 -16.79
CA GLU A 85 23.68 5.59 -17.37
C GLU A 85 22.46 5.49 -16.44
N LEU A 86 22.70 5.28 -15.15
CA LEU A 86 21.65 5.22 -14.16
C LEU A 86 20.77 6.48 -14.19
N PHE A 87 21.37 7.66 -14.18
CA PHE A 87 20.64 8.92 -14.11
C PHE A 87 20.04 9.33 -15.45
N GLN A 88 20.70 9.05 -16.56
CA GLN A 88 20.21 9.43 -17.88
C GLN A 88 19.10 8.52 -18.39
N HIS A 89 19.20 7.22 -18.18
CA HIS A 89 18.28 6.24 -18.75
C HIS A 89 17.19 5.76 -17.82
N THR A 90 17.32 5.98 -16.52
CA THR A 90 16.38 5.49 -15.51
C THR A 90 15.62 6.59 -14.80
N GLN A 91 15.83 7.83 -15.18
CA GLN A 91 15.29 9.00 -14.47
C GLN A 91 15.68 9.01 -12.99
N GLY A 92 16.80 8.42 -12.66
CA GLY A 92 17.30 8.36 -11.29
C GLY A 92 16.51 7.48 -10.33
N GLN A 93 15.77 6.50 -10.83
CA GLN A 93 15.02 5.58 -9.97
C GLN A 93 15.80 4.30 -9.67
N ILE A 94 15.91 3.95 -8.40
CA ILE A 94 16.67 2.80 -7.91
C ILE A 94 15.79 1.95 -7.00
N GLY A 95 15.90 0.63 -7.15
CA GLY A 95 15.23 -0.33 -6.29
C GLY A 95 15.90 -0.43 -4.91
N ASN A 96 15.22 -1.07 -3.98
CA ASN A 96 15.71 -1.26 -2.62
C ASN A 96 15.45 -2.69 -2.13
N ALA A 97 16.50 -3.47 -2.05
CA ALA A 97 16.46 -4.87 -1.59
C ALA A 97 16.17 -4.99 -0.07
N THR A 98 16.27 -3.90 0.69
CA THR A 98 16.08 -3.91 2.15
C THR A 98 14.67 -3.50 2.59
N MET A 99 13.74 -3.32 1.66
CA MET A 99 12.36 -2.93 1.97
C MET A 99 11.67 -3.94 2.88
N ASN A 100 10.81 -3.46 3.74
CA ASN A 100 9.95 -4.29 4.56
C ASN A 100 8.64 -4.64 3.83
N ALA A 101 7.98 -5.70 4.29
CA ALA A 101 6.64 -6.03 3.83
C ALA A 101 5.64 -4.96 4.30
N ALA A 102 4.78 -4.50 3.40
CA ALA A 102 3.64 -3.65 3.76
C ALA A 102 2.71 -4.41 4.71
N ARG A 103 2.12 -3.71 5.66
CA ARG A 103 1.26 -4.26 6.69
C ARG A 103 -0.14 -3.68 6.59
N THR A 104 -1.16 -4.53 6.69
CA THR A 104 -2.55 -4.12 6.76
C THR A 104 -3.22 -4.76 7.97
N GLN A 105 -3.81 -3.94 8.81
CA GLN A 105 -4.72 -4.37 9.88
C GLN A 105 -6.15 -4.16 9.42
N SER A 106 -6.98 -5.22 9.48
CA SER A 106 -8.39 -5.17 9.10
C SER A 106 -9.27 -5.53 10.29
N TYR A 107 -10.29 -4.73 10.48
CA TYR A 107 -11.34 -4.93 11.46
C TYR A 107 -12.68 -4.91 10.75
N GLU A 108 -13.49 -5.91 10.97
CA GLU A 108 -14.82 -6.02 10.38
C GLU A 108 -15.80 -6.42 11.46
N PHE A 109 -16.93 -5.74 11.47
CA PHE A 109 -17.97 -5.93 12.47
C PHE A 109 -19.32 -5.78 11.81
N GLY A 110 -20.21 -6.73 12.00
CA GLY A 110 -21.50 -6.66 11.38
C GLY A 110 -22.50 -7.69 11.86
N PHE A 111 -23.62 -7.71 11.21
CA PHE A 111 -24.65 -8.70 11.46
C PHE A 111 -25.41 -9.05 10.18
N ASN A 112 -25.87 -10.30 10.18
CA ASN A 112 -26.75 -10.83 9.14
C ASN A 112 -28.11 -11.10 9.81
N ALA A 113 -29.17 -10.65 9.15
CA ALA A 113 -30.52 -10.83 9.63
C ALA A 113 -31.43 -11.42 8.55
N GLN A 114 -32.31 -12.32 8.94
CA GLN A 114 -33.33 -12.90 8.05
C GLN A 114 -34.72 -12.42 8.46
N PHE A 115 -35.44 -11.83 7.53
CA PHE A 115 -36.82 -11.38 7.72
C PHE A 115 -37.80 -12.28 6.96
N GLY A 116 -38.64 -12.95 7.67
CA GLY A 116 -39.53 -13.92 7.08
C GLY A 116 -38.78 -15.06 6.36
N ARG A 117 -39.32 -15.52 5.23
CA ARG A 117 -38.74 -16.64 4.46
C ARG A 117 -37.93 -16.21 3.25
N ARG A 118 -37.95 -14.93 2.88
CA ARG A 118 -37.46 -14.47 1.58
C ARG A 118 -36.47 -13.32 1.65
N TRP A 119 -36.41 -12.62 2.76
CA TRP A 119 -35.57 -11.44 2.87
C TRP A 119 -34.36 -11.72 3.75
N GLY A 120 -33.21 -11.39 3.22
CA GLY A 120 -31.93 -11.34 3.94
C GLY A 120 -31.39 -9.92 3.97
N PHE A 121 -30.87 -9.52 5.09
CA PHE A 121 -30.20 -8.24 5.28
C PHE A 121 -28.82 -8.48 5.90
N SER A 122 -27.82 -7.80 5.38
CA SER A 122 -26.47 -7.78 5.96
C SER A 122 -26.01 -6.35 6.10
N MET A 123 -25.40 -6.05 7.23
CA MET A 123 -24.68 -4.80 7.45
C MET A 123 -23.30 -5.13 8.00
N MET A 124 -22.27 -4.55 7.39
CA MET A 124 -20.88 -4.71 7.79
C MET A 124 -20.21 -3.34 7.88
N VAL A 125 -19.61 -3.04 9.02
CA VAL A 125 -18.71 -1.89 9.20
C VAL A 125 -17.31 -2.42 9.21
N TRP A 126 -16.43 -1.77 8.46
CA TRP A 126 -15.05 -2.20 8.37
C TRP A 126 -14.06 -1.03 8.42
N ALA A 127 -12.87 -1.32 8.92
CA ALA A 127 -11.75 -0.40 8.95
C ALA A 127 -10.48 -1.15 8.60
N LYS A 128 -9.66 -0.53 7.75
CA LYS A 128 -8.33 -1.03 7.37
C LYS A 128 -7.31 0.07 7.59
N ASP A 129 -6.28 -0.26 8.35
CA ASP A 129 -5.12 0.60 8.55
C ASP A 129 -3.92 -0.06 7.86
N MET A 130 -3.30 0.68 6.96
CA MET A 130 -2.19 0.22 6.14
C MET A 130 -0.95 1.04 6.48
N ASP A 131 0.17 0.38 6.66
CA ASP A 131 1.45 1.03 6.89
C ASP A 131 2.59 0.33 6.12
N GLN A 132 3.75 0.99 6.10
CA GLN A 132 4.91 0.54 5.35
C GLN A 132 4.63 0.32 3.86
N LEU A 133 3.70 1.10 3.30
CA LEU A 133 3.46 1.10 1.87
C LEU A 133 4.71 1.58 1.13
N THR A 134 4.86 1.08 -0.10
CA THR A 134 5.98 1.47 -0.94
C THR A 134 5.85 2.92 -1.38
N THR A 135 6.90 3.68 -1.17
CA THR A 135 7.04 5.06 -1.62
C THR A 135 8.39 5.24 -2.30
N ALA A 136 8.65 6.41 -2.86
CA ALA A 136 9.96 6.80 -3.36
C ALA A 136 10.50 7.94 -2.50
N ARG A 137 11.72 7.78 -1.99
CA ARG A 137 12.44 8.85 -1.31
C ARG A 137 13.40 9.50 -2.27
N THR A 138 13.32 10.81 -2.38
CA THR A 138 14.26 11.61 -3.17
C THR A 138 15.53 11.82 -2.36
N GLN A 139 16.65 11.43 -2.95
CA GLN A 139 17.98 11.68 -2.42
C GLN A 139 18.70 12.68 -3.33
N ARG A 140 19.43 13.60 -2.73
CA ARG A 140 20.25 14.55 -3.45
C ARG A 140 21.70 14.29 -3.15
N SER A 141 22.49 14.14 -4.20
CA SER A 141 23.91 13.97 -4.12
C SER A 141 24.57 15.01 -5.01
N SER A 142 25.13 16.05 -4.42
CA SER A 142 25.81 17.14 -5.15
C SER A 142 24.99 17.64 -6.33
N VAL A 143 25.32 17.21 -7.54
CA VAL A 143 24.63 17.58 -8.80
C VAL A 143 23.50 16.63 -9.21
N TYR A 144 23.40 15.47 -8.60
CA TYR A 144 22.42 14.45 -8.98
C TYR A 144 21.27 14.35 -7.97
N THR A 145 20.08 14.17 -8.51
CA THR A 145 18.89 13.86 -7.72
C THR A 145 18.37 12.51 -8.19
N TYR A 146 18.17 11.59 -7.28
CA TYR A 146 17.65 10.24 -7.57
C TYR A 146 16.61 9.83 -6.55
N GLN A 147 15.83 8.81 -6.88
CA GLN A 147 14.78 8.29 -6.05
C GLN A 147 15.07 6.84 -5.68
N ILE A 148 14.98 6.52 -4.41
CA ILE A 148 15.12 5.15 -3.90
C ILE A 148 13.75 4.67 -3.44
N ALA A 149 13.39 3.45 -3.84
CA ALA A 149 12.20 2.78 -3.31
C ALA A 149 12.35 2.57 -1.79
N ALA A 150 11.34 2.96 -1.03
CA ALA A 150 11.37 2.90 0.44
C ALA A 150 9.99 2.52 0.99
N ASN A 151 9.96 2.12 2.25
CA ASN A 151 8.73 2.04 3.02
C ASN A 151 8.52 3.36 3.74
N GLY A 152 7.33 3.92 3.67
CA GLY A 152 7.08 5.19 4.36
C GLY A 152 5.65 5.65 4.28
N ASP A 153 4.92 5.18 3.30
CA ASP A 153 3.54 5.59 3.13
C ASP A 153 2.60 4.79 4.03
N TYR A 154 1.53 5.42 4.41
CA TYR A 154 0.47 4.82 5.21
C TYR A 154 -0.89 5.25 4.65
N GLY A 155 -1.89 4.42 4.89
CA GLY A 155 -3.23 4.68 4.43
C GLY A 155 -4.28 4.14 5.38
N THR A 156 -5.47 4.69 5.29
CA THR A 156 -6.63 4.20 6.03
C THR A 156 -7.81 4.06 5.07
N SER A 157 -8.57 3.00 5.23
CA SER A 157 -9.82 2.82 4.51
C SER A 157 -10.90 2.37 5.49
N ARG A 158 -12.04 3.04 5.47
CA ARG A 158 -13.15 2.78 6.38
C ARG A 158 -14.44 2.84 5.63
N GLY A 159 -15.35 1.95 5.95
CA GLY A 159 -16.63 1.90 5.26
C GLY A 159 -17.71 1.12 5.97
N ILE A 160 -18.88 1.18 5.38
CA ILE A 160 -20.06 0.44 5.78
C ILE A 160 -20.72 -0.12 4.53
N ASP A 161 -21.02 -1.41 4.56
CA ASP A 161 -21.70 -2.14 3.50
C ASP A 161 -23.09 -2.54 3.97
N PHE A 162 -24.05 -2.31 3.10
CA PHE A 162 -25.44 -2.77 3.26
C PHE A 162 -25.80 -3.70 2.10
N THR A 163 -26.34 -4.84 2.43
CA THR A 163 -26.84 -5.78 1.43
C THR A 163 -28.26 -6.19 1.79
N LEU A 164 -29.16 -6.08 0.85
CA LEU A 164 -30.54 -6.54 0.96
C LEU A 164 -30.81 -7.55 -0.15
N GLU A 165 -31.13 -8.76 0.22
CA GLU A 165 -31.47 -9.86 -0.68
C GLU A 165 -32.94 -10.21 -0.56
N ASN A 166 -33.62 -10.39 -1.69
CA ASN A 166 -34.95 -10.96 -1.78
C ASN A 166 -34.97 -12.21 -2.67
N ARG A 167 -35.40 -13.33 -2.13
CA ARG A 167 -35.62 -14.58 -2.87
C ARG A 167 -37.08 -14.73 -3.21
N GLY A 168 -37.49 -14.02 -4.25
CA GLY A 168 -38.86 -14.03 -4.75
C GLY A 168 -39.23 -15.30 -5.53
N ARG A 169 -40.51 -15.54 -5.69
CA ARG A 169 -40.99 -16.67 -6.55
C ARG A 169 -40.63 -16.46 -8.01
N PHE A 170 -40.75 -15.24 -8.52
CA PHE A 170 -40.55 -14.92 -9.93
C PHE A 170 -39.16 -14.34 -10.21
N ALA A 171 -38.59 -13.64 -9.25
CA ALA A 171 -37.26 -13.04 -9.36
C ALA A 171 -36.54 -13.00 -8.02
N ASN A 172 -35.22 -13.13 -8.07
CA ASN A 172 -34.33 -12.86 -6.97
C ASN A 172 -33.73 -11.47 -7.16
N THR A 173 -33.74 -10.65 -6.12
CA THR A 173 -33.24 -9.28 -6.17
C THR A 173 -32.16 -9.10 -5.12
N LEU A 174 -31.08 -8.46 -5.49
CA LEU A 174 -29.97 -8.08 -4.63
C LEU A 174 -29.76 -6.57 -4.75
N VAL A 175 -29.80 -5.88 -3.64
CA VAL A 175 -29.48 -4.45 -3.52
C VAL A 175 -28.26 -4.33 -2.63
N GLN A 176 -27.24 -3.68 -3.12
CA GLN A 176 -26.00 -3.43 -2.37
C GLN A 176 -25.71 -1.94 -2.35
N TYR A 177 -25.30 -1.45 -1.20
CA TYR A 177 -24.85 -0.10 -1.03
C TYR A 177 -23.62 -0.08 -0.14
N THR A 178 -22.57 0.55 -0.63
CA THR A 178 -21.32 0.76 0.12
C THR A 178 -21.08 2.26 0.28
N TYR A 179 -20.82 2.65 1.50
CA TYR A 179 -20.23 3.95 1.81
C TYR A 179 -18.82 3.75 2.32
N SER A 180 -17.82 4.32 1.65
CA SER A 180 -16.42 4.18 2.06
C SER A 180 -15.62 5.43 1.85
N LYS A 181 -14.52 5.57 2.59
CA LYS A 181 -13.52 6.60 2.41
C LYS A 181 -12.13 5.99 2.49
N ALA A 182 -11.33 6.23 1.47
CA ALA A 182 -9.92 5.84 1.41
C ALA A 182 -9.03 7.08 1.46
N LYS A 183 -8.09 7.08 2.40
CA LYS A 183 -7.10 8.14 2.57
C LYS A 183 -5.71 7.53 2.60
N ALA A 184 -4.76 8.23 2.03
CA ALA A 184 -3.35 7.88 2.14
C ALA A 184 -2.49 9.15 2.15
N ASN A 185 -1.23 9.03 2.55
CA ASN A 185 -0.29 10.14 2.55
C ASN A 185 0.65 10.15 1.34
N GLY A 186 0.52 9.20 0.41
CA GLY A 186 1.56 8.93 -0.58
C GLY A 186 1.61 9.89 -1.76
N GLU A 187 0.95 9.52 -2.83
CA GLU A 187 1.16 10.12 -4.15
C GLU A 187 0.75 11.58 -4.28
N TYR A 188 -0.23 12.03 -3.53
CA TYR A 188 -0.78 13.37 -3.72
C TYR A 188 0.12 14.49 -3.18
N ASP A 189 0.83 14.22 -2.11
CA ASP A 189 1.73 15.20 -1.48
C ASP A 189 2.91 15.57 -2.38
N LYS A 190 3.50 14.56 -3.00
CA LYS A 190 4.69 14.74 -3.82
C LYS A 190 4.39 15.25 -5.21
N SER A 191 3.25 14.86 -5.78
CA SER A 191 2.84 15.30 -7.10
C SER A 191 2.22 16.71 -7.11
N ALA A 192 1.58 17.14 -6.01
CA ALA A 192 0.99 18.46 -5.92
C ALA A 192 2.01 19.57 -5.70
N PHE A 193 3.12 19.29 -5.04
CA PHE A 193 4.11 20.30 -4.65
C PHE A 193 5.47 20.16 -5.35
N GLY A 194 5.64 19.13 -6.17
CA GLY A 194 6.90 18.88 -6.86
C GLY A 194 8.04 18.46 -5.93
N GLU A 195 9.21 18.26 -6.50
CA GLU A 195 10.40 17.77 -5.81
C GLU A 195 10.95 18.72 -4.72
N VAL A 196 10.46 19.96 -4.68
CA VAL A 196 10.96 21.02 -3.78
C VAL A 196 10.57 20.78 -2.32
N TRP A 197 9.55 19.96 -2.08
CA TRP A 197 8.97 19.74 -0.74
C TRP A 197 9.32 18.38 -0.16
N VAL A 198 10.60 18.08 -0.07
CA VAL A 198 11.09 16.84 0.57
C VAL A 198 10.63 16.72 2.02
N ASP A 199 10.39 17.85 2.67
CA ASP A 199 9.97 17.97 4.08
C ASP A 199 8.47 18.31 4.24
N ALA A 200 7.64 18.12 3.21
CA ALA A 200 6.21 18.35 3.34
C ALA A 200 5.62 17.46 4.45
N PRO A 201 4.80 18.01 5.36
CA PRO A 201 4.24 17.23 6.45
C PRO A 201 3.39 16.11 5.88
N SER A 202 3.59 14.90 6.41
CA SER A 202 2.82 13.72 6.02
C SER A 202 1.38 13.86 6.48
N GLN A 203 0.50 14.31 5.59
CA GLN A 203 -0.93 14.38 5.84
C GLN A 203 -1.65 13.32 5.01
N GLN A 204 -2.77 12.82 5.52
CA GLN A 204 -3.62 11.92 4.77
C GLN A 204 -4.61 12.70 3.92
N TYR A 205 -4.61 12.41 2.63
CA TYR A 205 -5.55 12.97 1.65
C TYR A 205 -6.52 11.90 1.17
N LEU A 206 -7.69 12.34 0.72
CA LEU A 206 -8.59 11.44 0.01
C LEU A 206 -7.92 11.00 -1.29
N MET A 207 -7.95 9.72 -1.57
CA MET A 207 -7.38 9.19 -2.81
C MET A 207 -8.21 9.65 -4.00
N TYR A 208 -7.55 9.97 -5.11
CA TYR A 208 -8.22 10.45 -6.33
C TYR A 208 -9.22 9.44 -6.92
N TYR A 209 -9.06 8.17 -6.63
CA TYR A 209 -9.97 7.09 -7.02
C TYR A 209 -11.03 6.78 -5.94
N ASP A 210 -11.06 7.54 -4.85
CA ASP A 210 -12.07 7.34 -3.80
C ASP A 210 -13.47 7.54 -4.36
N ARG A 211 -14.31 6.52 -4.19
CA ARG A 211 -15.72 6.54 -4.55
C ARG A 211 -16.52 6.33 -3.29
N PRO A 212 -16.91 7.43 -2.62
CA PRO A 212 -17.58 7.34 -1.34
C PRO A 212 -18.89 6.57 -1.36
N HIS A 213 -19.55 6.54 -2.49
CA HIS A 213 -20.85 5.90 -2.65
C HIS A 213 -20.80 4.92 -3.82
N ASP A 214 -21.14 3.67 -3.54
CA ASP A 214 -21.38 2.64 -4.56
C ASP A 214 -22.75 2.01 -4.33
N PHE A 215 -23.55 1.96 -5.37
CA PHE A 215 -24.90 1.43 -5.33
C PHE A 215 -25.14 0.49 -6.48
N THR A 216 -25.51 -0.75 -6.18
CA THR A 216 -25.78 -1.79 -7.17
C THR A 216 -27.12 -2.44 -6.93
N ILE A 217 -27.88 -2.63 -7.99
CA ILE A 217 -29.10 -3.44 -8.00
C ILE A 217 -28.96 -4.54 -9.05
N SER A 218 -29.17 -5.77 -8.63
CA SER A 218 -29.21 -6.94 -9.52
C SER A 218 -30.53 -7.67 -9.36
N ALA A 219 -31.12 -8.08 -10.48
CA ALA A 219 -32.34 -8.88 -10.50
C ALA A 219 -32.19 -10.04 -11.48
N HIS A 220 -32.48 -11.23 -11.00
CA HIS A 220 -32.51 -12.45 -11.80
C HIS A 220 -33.92 -13.06 -11.83
N THR A 221 -34.48 -13.30 -13.01
CA THR A 221 -35.76 -14.00 -13.14
C THR A 221 -35.55 -15.49 -12.91
N ASN A 222 -36.39 -16.08 -12.08
CA ASN A 222 -36.42 -17.52 -11.94
C ASN A 222 -37.15 -18.11 -13.16
N LYS A 223 -36.53 -19.09 -13.81
CA LYS A 223 -37.29 -19.87 -14.83
C LYS A 223 -38.43 -20.58 -14.13
N LEU A 224 -39.64 -20.36 -14.61
CA LEU A 224 -40.84 -21.11 -14.24
C LEU A 224 -40.72 -22.56 -14.70
#